data_310abe9b94f917fc27c388aec4ddff25
#
_entry.id   310abe9b94f917fc27c388aec4ddff25
#
_cell.length_a   1.000
_cell.length_b   1.000
_cell.length_c   1.000
_cell.angle_alpha   90.00
_cell.angle_beta   90.00
_cell.angle_gamma   90.00
#
_symmetry.space_group_name_H-M   'P 1'
#
loop_
_entity.id
_entity.type
_entity.pdbx_description
1 polymer ?
#
loop_
_entity_poly.entity_id
_entity_poly.type
_entity_poly.pdbx_seq_one_letter_code
_entity_poly.pdbx_strand_id
1 'polypeptide(L)'
;VSMSPDENFLAYAVSDGGVDWRTIYVINLETMEELDAPVTEVKFSSIDWSQDSQGFYYNKYPKPEEKNRLCEPSLDAAIYYFDITSGENTLFYGEKNPEENYSLSFIGEENIPLIRVINGSEEENHYIIKKNDVWELATPKNVASFDYQDNDAEGLFFLTNFEAPNYRLVKILFTGEIIEIVPEK
;
A
#
# COMPACT_ATOMS: atom_id res chain seq x y z
N VAL A 1 3.84 14.06 0.92
CA VAL A 1 2.85 15.01 0.34
C VAL A 1 2.24 14.37 -0.88
N SER A 2 0.92 14.44 -1.01
CA SER A 2 0.16 13.88 -2.14
C SER A 2 -1.05 14.77 -2.45
N MET A 3 -1.27 15.07 -3.71
CA MET A 3 -2.39 15.89 -4.19
C MET A 3 -3.52 14.99 -4.67
N SER A 4 -4.77 15.38 -4.41
CA SER A 4 -5.94 14.67 -4.92
C SER A 4 -6.00 14.71 -6.45
N PRO A 5 -6.59 13.70 -7.13
CA PRO A 5 -6.71 13.68 -8.59
C PRO A 5 -7.42 14.89 -9.19
N ASP A 6 -8.38 15.47 -8.48
CA ASP A 6 -9.11 16.69 -8.90
C ASP A 6 -8.39 18.00 -8.56
N GLU A 7 -7.18 17.92 -7.97
CA GLU A 7 -6.33 19.04 -7.56
C GLU A 7 -6.94 19.98 -6.50
N ASN A 8 -8.03 19.57 -5.82
CA ASN A 8 -8.70 20.40 -4.82
C ASN A 8 -8.12 20.23 -3.41
N PHE A 9 -7.42 19.14 -3.12
CA PHE A 9 -6.88 18.83 -1.80
C PHE A 9 -5.42 18.42 -1.85
N LEU A 10 -4.68 18.82 -0.81
CA LEU A 10 -3.31 18.41 -0.57
C LEU A 10 -3.21 17.70 0.77
N ALA A 11 -2.86 16.42 0.76
CA ALA A 11 -2.54 15.67 1.97
C ALA A 11 -1.04 15.66 2.24
N TYR A 12 -0.62 15.89 3.49
CA TYR A 12 0.78 15.88 3.88
C TYR A 12 0.99 15.24 5.24
N ALA A 13 2.07 14.51 5.39
CA ALA A 13 2.41 13.82 6.62
C ALA A 13 3.53 14.56 7.36
N VAL A 14 3.35 14.76 8.66
CA VAL A 14 4.30 15.39 9.55
C VAL A 14 4.79 14.38 10.59
N SER A 15 6.09 14.34 10.83
CA SER A 15 6.73 13.58 11.91
C SER A 15 7.15 14.54 13.01
N ASP A 16 6.82 14.24 14.24
CA ASP A 16 7.28 14.99 15.40
C ASP A 16 8.63 14.44 15.89
N GLY A 17 9.64 15.29 15.91
CA GLY A 17 10.98 14.95 16.42
C GLY A 17 11.74 13.88 15.64
N GLY A 18 11.40 13.62 14.37
CA GLY A 18 12.11 12.67 13.50
C GLY A 18 11.83 11.19 13.80
N VAL A 19 10.76 10.87 14.50
CA VAL A 19 10.27 9.50 14.71
C VAL A 19 9.55 8.98 13.47
N ASP A 20 9.40 7.67 13.35
CA ASP A 20 8.67 7.04 12.23
C ASP A 20 7.17 7.33 12.24
N TRP A 21 6.62 7.68 13.39
CA TRP A 21 5.21 8.03 13.55
C TRP A 21 4.88 9.35 12.90
N ARG A 22 3.80 9.40 12.16
CA ARG A 22 3.34 10.57 11.41
C ARG A 22 1.87 10.87 11.69
N THR A 23 1.51 12.13 11.47
CA THR A 23 0.12 12.57 11.39
C THR A 23 -0.10 13.13 9.99
N ILE A 24 -1.17 12.72 9.32
CA ILE A 24 -1.55 13.26 8.02
C ILE A 24 -2.57 14.37 8.24
N TYR A 25 -2.33 15.50 7.59
CA TYR A 25 -3.21 16.66 7.51
C TYR A 25 -3.65 16.86 6.06
N VAL A 26 -4.82 17.45 5.87
CA VAL A 26 -5.37 17.75 4.54
C VAL A 26 -5.70 19.23 4.46
N ILE A 27 -5.24 19.89 3.39
CA ILE A 27 -5.56 21.29 3.08
C ILE A 27 -6.51 21.30 1.88
N ASN A 28 -7.60 22.06 1.98
CA ASN A 28 -8.39 22.46 0.84
C ASN A 28 -7.66 23.59 0.11
N LEU A 29 -7.30 23.38 -1.16
CA LEU A 29 -6.48 24.33 -1.94
C LEU A 29 -7.26 25.54 -2.46
N GLU A 30 -8.59 25.51 -2.49
CA GLU A 30 -9.41 26.64 -2.82
C GLU A 30 -9.51 27.63 -1.65
N THR A 31 -9.79 27.13 -0.45
CA THR A 31 -9.94 27.95 0.76
C THR A 31 -8.64 28.20 1.51
N MET A 32 -7.61 27.39 1.25
CA MET A 32 -6.35 27.34 1.98
C MET A 32 -6.52 27.00 3.47
N GLU A 33 -7.61 26.34 3.83
CA GLU A 33 -7.92 25.89 5.17
C GLU A 33 -7.61 24.42 5.35
N GLU A 34 -7.06 24.07 6.50
CA GLU A 34 -6.81 22.68 6.89
C GLU A 34 -8.12 22.05 7.41
N LEU A 35 -8.38 20.79 7.03
CA LEU A 35 -9.51 20.03 7.56
C LEU A 35 -9.28 19.71 9.05
N ASP A 36 -10.31 19.89 9.87
CA ASP A 36 -10.27 19.59 11.32
C ASP A 36 -10.42 18.08 11.60
N ALA A 37 -9.67 17.25 10.88
CA ALA A 37 -9.70 15.81 11.01
C ALA A 37 -8.32 15.19 10.72
N PRO A 38 -7.31 15.39 11.59
CA PRO A 38 -5.98 14.84 11.39
C PRO A 38 -5.99 13.31 11.52
N VAL A 39 -5.32 12.61 10.61
CA VAL A 39 -5.16 11.16 10.63
C VAL A 39 -3.91 10.78 11.39
N THR A 40 -4.09 10.09 12.50
CA THR A 40 -3.01 9.67 13.43
C THR A 40 -2.67 8.18 13.30
N GLU A 41 -1.64 7.74 14.04
CA GLU A 41 -1.17 6.34 14.07
C GLU A 41 -0.67 5.84 12.70
N VAL A 42 -0.17 6.77 11.89
CA VAL A 42 0.41 6.51 10.57
C VAL A 42 1.89 6.17 10.71
N LYS A 43 2.31 5.08 10.06
CA LYS A 43 3.72 4.67 10.03
C LYS A 43 4.00 3.93 8.71
N PHE A 44 5.19 4.11 8.12
CA PHE A 44 5.62 3.44 6.88
C PHE A 44 4.55 3.47 5.77
N SER A 45 3.94 4.64 5.56
CA SER A 45 2.78 4.83 4.68
C SER A 45 3.06 5.81 3.55
N SER A 46 2.58 5.48 2.35
CA SER A 46 2.18 6.44 1.32
C SER A 46 0.85 7.10 1.69
N ILE A 47 0.43 8.04 0.85
CA ILE A 47 -0.91 8.64 0.84
C ILE A 47 -1.44 8.45 -0.57
N ASP A 48 -2.33 7.49 -0.75
CA ASP A 48 -2.80 7.03 -2.05
C ASP A 48 -4.27 7.45 -2.22
N TRP A 49 -4.51 8.56 -2.94
CA TRP A 49 -5.85 9.09 -3.17
C TRP A 49 -6.73 8.12 -3.95
N SER A 50 -8.03 8.08 -3.60
CA SER A 50 -9.04 7.47 -4.45
C SER A 50 -9.24 8.30 -5.72
N GLN A 51 -9.61 7.64 -6.82
CA GLN A 51 -9.78 8.30 -8.12
C GLN A 51 -10.85 9.40 -8.11
N ASP A 52 -11.87 9.24 -7.28
CA ASP A 52 -12.96 10.22 -7.09
C ASP A 52 -12.60 11.38 -6.17
N SER A 53 -11.37 11.40 -5.64
CA SER A 53 -10.88 12.43 -4.72
C SER A 53 -11.66 12.56 -3.41
N GLN A 54 -12.50 11.57 -3.06
CA GLN A 54 -13.29 11.60 -1.83
C GLN A 54 -12.51 11.18 -0.59
N GLY A 55 -11.30 10.63 -0.77
CA GLY A 55 -10.46 10.19 0.33
C GLY A 55 -9.16 9.57 -0.14
N PHE A 56 -8.43 8.99 0.78
CA PHE A 56 -7.17 8.34 0.49
C PHE A 56 -6.94 7.12 1.38
N TYR A 57 -6.07 6.24 0.90
CA TYR A 57 -5.61 5.05 1.60
C TYR A 57 -4.28 5.33 2.28
N TYR A 58 -4.06 4.70 3.44
CA TYR A 58 -2.83 4.83 4.22
C TYR A 58 -2.62 3.63 5.13
N ASN A 59 -1.38 3.38 5.53
CA ASN A 59 -1.06 2.34 6.52
C ASN A 59 -1.22 2.89 7.94
N LYS A 60 -1.98 2.17 8.74
CA LYS A 60 -2.19 2.41 10.16
C LYS A 60 -1.59 1.28 10.98
N TYR A 61 -1.00 1.64 12.11
CA TYR A 61 -0.49 0.71 13.11
C TYR A 61 -1.11 0.99 14.47
N PRO A 62 -1.31 -0.03 15.32
CA PRO A 62 -1.69 0.19 16.70
C PRO A 62 -0.68 1.08 17.41
N LYS A 63 -1.15 2.06 18.16
CA LYS A 63 -0.29 2.95 18.93
C LYS A 63 0.32 2.19 20.11
N PRO A 64 1.64 2.08 20.24
CA PRO A 64 2.29 1.45 21.38
C PRO A 64 2.06 2.28 22.65
N GLU A 65 2.20 1.65 23.82
CA GLU A 65 2.24 2.39 25.08
C GLU A 65 3.40 3.40 25.07
N GLU A 66 3.20 4.62 25.61
CA GLU A 66 4.18 5.71 25.55
C GLU A 66 5.61 5.32 26.01
N LYS A 67 5.70 4.50 27.07
CA LYS A 67 6.98 4.03 27.63
C LYS A 67 7.77 3.10 26.69
N ASN A 68 7.08 2.48 25.72
CA ASN A 68 7.64 1.47 24.80
C ASN A 68 7.75 1.98 23.37
N ARG A 69 7.33 3.20 23.11
CA ARG A 69 7.15 3.80 21.77
C ARG A 69 8.37 3.68 20.82
N LEU A 70 9.57 3.61 21.36
CA LEU A 70 10.82 3.52 20.58
C LEU A 70 11.36 2.09 20.47
N CYS A 71 10.84 1.14 21.22
CA CYS A 71 11.42 -0.20 21.37
C CYS A 71 10.47 -1.32 20.92
N GLU A 72 9.18 -1.05 20.77
CA GLU A 72 8.23 -2.06 20.31
C GLU A 72 8.32 -2.25 18.80
N PRO A 73 8.29 -3.51 18.32
CA PRO A 73 8.18 -3.79 16.90
C PRO A 73 6.88 -3.20 16.34
N SER A 74 6.90 -2.79 15.07
CA SER A 74 5.69 -2.32 14.37
C SER A 74 4.94 -3.54 13.85
N LEU A 75 3.93 -3.96 14.59
CA LEU A 75 3.09 -5.11 14.29
C LEU A 75 1.67 -4.66 13.96
N ASP A 76 0.87 -5.59 13.42
CA ASP A 76 -0.56 -5.40 13.13
C ASP A 76 -0.83 -4.22 12.18
N ALA A 77 0.00 -4.09 11.14
CA ALA A 77 -0.25 -3.13 10.07
C ALA A 77 -1.60 -3.39 9.40
N ALA A 78 -2.30 -2.32 9.03
CA ALA A 78 -3.50 -2.43 8.22
C ALA A 78 -3.64 -1.22 7.31
N ILE A 79 -4.26 -1.42 6.14
CA ILE A 79 -4.60 -0.33 5.22
C ILE A 79 -5.98 0.19 5.59
N TYR A 80 -6.09 1.48 5.80
CA TYR A 80 -7.34 2.19 6.04
C TYR A 80 -7.65 3.15 4.91
N TYR A 81 -8.92 3.41 4.72
CA TYR A 81 -9.42 4.49 3.89
C TYR A 81 -9.92 5.62 4.80
N PHE A 82 -9.46 6.83 4.54
CA PHE A 82 -9.93 8.05 5.18
C PHE A 82 -10.84 8.80 4.23
N ASP A 83 -12.08 9.05 4.62
CA ASP A 83 -13.04 9.87 3.90
C ASP A 83 -12.91 11.33 4.34
N ILE A 84 -12.58 12.23 3.40
CA ILE A 84 -12.34 13.65 3.72
C ILE A 84 -13.60 14.43 4.08
N THR A 85 -14.78 13.93 3.71
CA THR A 85 -16.06 14.61 3.96
C THR A 85 -16.58 14.29 5.35
N SER A 86 -16.54 13.01 5.75
CA SER A 86 -17.02 12.57 7.05
C SER A 86 -15.94 12.61 8.15
N GLY A 87 -14.65 12.58 7.77
CA GLY A 87 -13.53 12.41 8.70
C GLY A 87 -13.40 10.98 9.23
N GLU A 88 -14.13 10.02 8.67
CA GLU A 88 -14.14 8.64 9.14
C GLU A 88 -13.00 7.81 8.56
N ASN A 89 -12.50 6.86 9.36
CA ASN A 89 -11.49 5.89 8.95
C ASN A 89 -12.12 4.50 8.87
N THR A 90 -12.08 3.88 7.70
CA THR A 90 -12.63 2.56 7.45
C THR A 90 -11.51 1.57 7.13
N LEU A 91 -11.52 0.38 7.75
CA LEU A 91 -10.57 -0.68 7.42
C LEU A 91 -10.80 -1.12 5.97
N PHE A 92 -9.73 -1.02 5.15
CA PHE A 92 -9.74 -1.47 3.77
C PHE A 92 -9.15 -2.87 3.61
N TYR A 93 -7.97 -3.10 4.21
CA TYR A 93 -7.31 -4.40 4.24
C TYR A 93 -6.45 -4.56 5.48
N GLY A 94 -6.46 -5.75 6.07
CA GLY A 94 -5.59 -6.15 7.17
C GLY A 94 -5.92 -7.57 7.58
N GLU A 95 -4.96 -8.46 7.44
CA GLU A 95 -5.08 -9.83 7.93
C GLU A 95 -4.60 -9.90 9.39
N LYS A 96 -4.97 -10.99 10.08
CA LYS A 96 -4.53 -11.22 11.46
C LYS A 96 -3.13 -11.86 11.51
N ASN A 97 -2.21 -11.32 10.74
CA ASN A 97 -0.81 -11.70 10.81
C ASN A 97 -0.01 -10.46 11.27
N PRO A 98 0.43 -10.42 12.53
CA PRO A 98 1.02 -9.22 13.09
C PRO A 98 2.33 -8.79 12.41
N GLU A 99 3.04 -9.71 11.75
CA GLU A 99 4.33 -9.43 11.13
C GLU A 99 4.21 -8.92 9.69
N GLU A 100 3.04 -9.01 9.07
CA GLU A 100 2.84 -8.56 7.70
C GLU A 100 2.76 -7.04 7.60
N ASN A 101 3.40 -6.50 6.56
CA ASN A 101 3.35 -5.10 6.16
C ASN A 101 2.79 -5.02 4.74
N TYR A 102 2.13 -3.92 4.43
CA TYR A 102 1.37 -3.76 3.19
C TYR A 102 1.79 -2.52 2.41
N SER A 103 1.85 -2.64 1.09
CA SER A 103 1.94 -1.50 0.17
C SER A 103 0.82 -1.60 -0.86
N LEU A 104 -0.02 -0.59 -0.91
CA LEU A 104 -1.14 -0.51 -1.86
C LEU A 104 -0.69 0.16 -3.16
N SER A 105 -1.16 -0.35 -4.27
CA SER A 105 -1.11 0.27 -5.59
C SER A 105 -2.44 0.04 -6.30
N PHE A 106 -2.74 0.84 -7.29
CA PHE A 106 -3.90 0.65 -8.16
C PHE A 106 -3.43 0.39 -9.58
N ILE A 107 -4.08 -0.55 -10.26
CA ILE A 107 -3.68 -0.99 -11.59
C ILE A 107 -4.83 -0.87 -12.59
N GLY A 108 -4.46 -0.61 -13.86
CA GLY A 108 -5.40 -0.48 -14.96
C GLY A 108 -6.32 0.73 -14.85
N GLU A 109 -7.16 0.92 -15.85
CA GLU A 109 -8.13 2.03 -15.91
C GLU A 109 -9.25 1.88 -14.87
N GLU A 110 -9.54 0.65 -14.45
CA GLU A 110 -10.55 0.33 -13.44
C GLU A 110 -10.06 0.53 -12.00
N ASN A 111 -8.81 0.97 -11.79
CA ASN A 111 -8.19 1.14 -10.47
C ASN A 111 -8.34 -0.09 -9.55
N ILE A 112 -7.96 -1.24 -10.08
CA ILE A 112 -8.02 -2.48 -9.32
C ILE A 112 -6.96 -2.46 -8.22
N PRO A 113 -7.28 -2.67 -6.94
CA PRO A 113 -6.32 -2.69 -5.87
C PRO A 113 -5.35 -3.89 -5.98
N LEU A 114 -4.06 -3.59 -5.93
CA LEU A 114 -2.95 -4.54 -5.86
C LEU A 114 -2.16 -4.26 -4.58
N ILE A 115 -2.05 -5.24 -3.70
CA ILE A 115 -1.32 -5.11 -2.43
C ILE A 115 -0.09 -6.00 -2.45
N ARG A 116 1.07 -5.40 -2.23
CA ARG A 116 2.29 -6.12 -1.87
C ARG A 116 2.26 -6.44 -0.39
N VAL A 117 2.50 -7.70 -0.04
CA VAL A 117 2.56 -8.21 1.32
C VAL A 117 3.98 -8.67 1.61
N ILE A 118 4.58 -8.14 2.68
CA ILE A 118 5.94 -8.45 3.12
C ILE A 118 5.87 -8.90 4.58
N ASN A 119 6.54 -10.01 4.91
CA ASN A 119 6.62 -10.49 6.28
C ASN A 119 7.84 -9.88 6.99
N GLY A 120 7.60 -8.96 7.91
CA GLY A 120 8.65 -8.27 8.65
C GLY A 120 9.63 -7.54 7.72
N SER A 121 10.91 -7.92 7.79
CA SER A 121 12.00 -7.40 6.96
C SER A 121 12.53 -8.43 5.93
N GLU A 122 11.74 -9.48 5.64
CA GLU A 122 12.11 -10.50 4.67
C GLU A 122 12.19 -9.91 3.26
N GLU A 123 13.03 -10.49 2.42
CA GLU A 123 13.14 -10.09 1.01
C GLU A 123 12.00 -10.71 0.19
N GLU A 124 11.57 -11.92 0.58
CA GLU A 124 10.44 -12.61 -0.02
C GLU A 124 9.14 -11.86 0.27
N ASN A 125 8.32 -11.78 -0.74
CA ASN A 125 7.01 -11.15 -0.67
C ASN A 125 6.02 -11.86 -1.58
N HIS A 126 4.79 -11.41 -1.54
CA HIS A 126 3.79 -11.79 -2.52
C HIS A 126 2.85 -10.63 -2.79
N TYR A 127 2.09 -10.75 -3.86
CA TYR A 127 1.04 -9.80 -4.20
C TYR A 127 -0.32 -10.47 -4.15
N ILE A 128 -1.30 -9.69 -3.70
CA ILE A 128 -2.72 -10.00 -3.77
C ILE A 128 -3.43 -8.94 -4.58
N ILE A 129 -4.46 -9.34 -5.28
CA ILE A 129 -5.28 -8.48 -6.14
C ILE A 129 -6.75 -8.63 -5.76
N LYS A 130 -7.51 -7.54 -5.79
CA LYS A 130 -8.94 -7.59 -5.50
C LYS A 130 -9.72 -7.78 -6.78
N LYS A 131 -10.42 -8.91 -6.93
CA LYS A 131 -11.30 -9.22 -8.05
C LYS A 131 -12.70 -9.56 -7.54
N ASN A 132 -13.72 -8.93 -8.09
CA ASN A 132 -15.12 -9.18 -7.68
C ASN A 132 -15.31 -9.16 -6.15
N ASP A 133 -14.71 -8.16 -5.48
CA ASP A 133 -14.68 -8.01 -4.02
C ASP A 133 -14.00 -9.13 -3.22
N VAL A 134 -13.25 -10.01 -3.89
CA VAL A 134 -12.45 -11.08 -3.24
C VAL A 134 -10.96 -10.80 -3.46
N TRP A 135 -10.17 -10.99 -2.40
CA TRP A 135 -8.71 -10.95 -2.48
C TRP A 135 -8.16 -12.30 -2.93
N GLU A 136 -7.38 -12.30 -4.02
CA GLU A 136 -6.74 -13.47 -4.60
C GLU A 136 -5.23 -13.27 -4.69
N LEU A 137 -4.46 -14.37 -4.64
CA LEU A 137 -3.03 -14.32 -4.90
C LEU A 137 -2.77 -13.91 -6.35
N ALA A 138 -1.94 -12.90 -6.55
CA ALA A 138 -1.45 -12.48 -7.87
C ALA A 138 -0.04 -13.04 -8.16
N THR A 139 0.71 -13.46 -7.12
CA THR A 139 2.01 -14.12 -7.24
C THR A 139 2.06 -15.35 -6.31
N PRO A 140 3.01 -16.29 -6.50
CA PRO A 140 3.32 -17.29 -5.49
C PRO A 140 3.61 -16.66 -4.12
N LYS A 141 3.10 -17.28 -3.04
CA LYS A 141 3.15 -16.70 -1.69
C LYS A 141 4.49 -16.96 -1.01
N ASN A 142 5.25 -15.90 -0.66
CA ASN A 142 6.45 -15.93 0.18
C ASN A 142 7.52 -16.96 -0.25
N VAL A 143 7.81 -17.02 -1.55
CA VAL A 143 8.80 -17.96 -2.11
C VAL A 143 9.94 -17.26 -2.84
N ALA A 144 9.78 -15.96 -3.09
CA ALA A 144 10.74 -15.14 -3.83
C ALA A 144 10.44 -13.66 -3.62
N SER A 145 11.34 -12.80 -4.08
CA SER A 145 11.09 -11.37 -4.25
C SER A 145 10.36 -11.14 -5.57
N PHE A 146 9.25 -10.44 -5.51
CA PHE A 146 8.52 -9.93 -6.67
C PHE A 146 8.47 -8.41 -6.58
N ASP A 147 8.86 -7.73 -7.65
CA ASP A 147 8.78 -6.28 -7.75
C ASP A 147 7.91 -5.92 -8.97
N TYR A 148 6.73 -5.36 -8.69
CA TYR A 148 5.75 -4.99 -9.70
C TYR A 148 6.31 -3.89 -10.61
N GLN A 149 6.23 -4.07 -11.93
CA GLN A 149 6.73 -3.15 -12.92
C GLN A 149 5.59 -2.47 -13.70
N ASP A 150 4.64 -3.27 -14.20
CA ASP A 150 3.56 -2.77 -15.07
C ASP A 150 2.46 -3.83 -15.21
N ASN A 151 1.39 -3.50 -15.92
CA ASN A 151 0.30 -4.42 -16.26
C ASN A 151 -0.23 -4.17 -17.67
N ASP A 152 -0.88 -5.19 -18.21
CA ASP A 152 -1.75 -5.07 -19.39
C ASP A 152 -3.10 -5.77 -19.14
N ALA A 153 -3.92 -5.91 -20.18
CA ALA A 153 -5.24 -6.53 -20.06
C ALA A 153 -5.23 -8.01 -19.67
N GLU A 154 -4.08 -8.70 -19.76
CA GLU A 154 -3.98 -10.14 -19.52
C GLU A 154 -3.28 -10.48 -18.20
N GLY A 155 -2.42 -9.59 -17.66
CA GLY A 155 -1.64 -9.89 -16.46
C GLY A 155 -0.72 -8.78 -15.99
N LEU A 156 0.12 -9.14 -15.03
CA LEU A 156 1.02 -8.27 -14.30
C LEU A 156 2.47 -8.60 -14.63
N PHE A 157 3.32 -7.59 -14.80
CA PHE A 157 4.76 -7.76 -15.05
C PHE A 157 5.53 -7.59 -13.74
N PHE A 158 6.42 -8.55 -13.46
CA PHE A 158 7.27 -8.54 -12.27
C PHE A 158 8.72 -8.78 -12.61
N LEU A 159 9.61 -7.99 -12.01
CA LEU A 159 11.00 -8.37 -11.83
C LEU A 159 11.08 -9.29 -10.62
N THR A 160 11.68 -10.49 -10.76
CA THR A 160 11.65 -11.50 -9.70
C THR A 160 12.90 -12.38 -9.72
N ASN A 161 13.30 -12.84 -8.52
CA ASN A 161 14.30 -13.89 -8.35
C ASN A 161 13.67 -15.31 -8.26
N PHE A 162 12.36 -15.43 -8.51
CA PHE A 162 11.68 -16.73 -8.53
C PHE A 162 12.29 -17.65 -9.61
N GLU A 163 12.92 -18.74 -9.17
CA GLU A 163 13.67 -19.69 -10.01
C GLU A 163 14.76 -19.04 -10.88
N ALA A 164 15.27 -17.85 -10.49
CA ALA A 164 16.24 -17.05 -11.24
C ALA A 164 17.04 -16.14 -10.28
N PRO A 165 18.12 -16.65 -9.61
CA PRO A 165 18.85 -15.92 -8.56
C PRO A 165 19.35 -14.53 -8.96
N ASN A 166 19.65 -14.29 -10.24
CA ASN A 166 20.08 -12.98 -10.76
C ASN A 166 18.92 -12.16 -11.35
N TYR A 167 17.68 -12.50 -11.01
CA TYR A 167 16.44 -11.89 -11.47
C TYR A 167 16.12 -12.10 -12.97
N ARG A 168 14.86 -12.17 -13.26
CA ARG A 168 14.25 -12.20 -14.60
C ARG A 168 12.98 -11.36 -14.62
N LEU A 169 12.56 -10.91 -15.80
CA LEU A 169 11.25 -10.28 -15.99
C LEU A 169 10.25 -11.34 -16.41
N VAL A 170 9.16 -11.44 -15.68
CA VAL A 170 8.04 -12.35 -15.99
C VAL A 170 6.74 -11.58 -16.12
N LYS A 171 5.80 -12.14 -16.89
CA LYS A 171 4.38 -11.78 -16.87
C LYS A 171 3.61 -12.89 -16.17
N ILE A 172 2.85 -12.54 -15.15
CA ILE A 172 1.92 -13.46 -14.49
C ILE A 172 0.53 -13.12 -14.99
N LEU A 173 -0.06 -14.05 -15.75
CA LEU A 173 -1.41 -13.89 -16.28
C LEU A 173 -2.44 -13.91 -15.16
N PHE A 174 -3.58 -13.29 -15.37
CA PHE A 174 -4.71 -13.37 -14.42
C PHE A 174 -5.29 -14.78 -14.28
N THR A 175 -4.85 -15.74 -15.13
CA THR A 175 -5.11 -17.17 -15.02
C THR A 175 -4.15 -17.88 -14.06
N GLY A 176 -3.06 -17.22 -13.63
CA GLY A 176 -1.99 -17.78 -12.78
C GLY A 176 -0.80 -18.36 -13.57
N GLU A 177 -0.83 -18.37 -14.90
CA GLU A 177 0.30 -18.81 -15.73
C GLU A 177 1.44 -17.78 -15.66
N ILE A 178 2.69 -18.27 -15.54
CA ILE A 178 3.90 -17.43 -15.51
C ILE A 178 4.62 -17.56 -16.86
N ILE A 179 4.81 -16.44 -17.55
CA ILE A 179 5.47 -16.34 -18.84
C ILE A 179 6.78 -15.56 -18.66
N GLU A 180 7.91 -16.15 -19.05
CA GLU A 180 9.20 -15.44 -19.06
C GLU A 180 9.23 -14.45 -20.22
N ILE A 181 9.53 -13.18 -19.92
CA ILE A 181 9.66 -12.10 -20.91
C ILE A 181 11.13 -11.77 -21.20
N VAL A 182 11.93 -11.64 -20.13
CA VAL A 182 13.39 -11.47 -20.24
C VAL A 182 14.04 -12.49 -19.31
N PRO A 183 14.86 -13.39 -19.85
CA PRO A 183 15.53 -14.41 -19.05
C PRO A 183 16.59 -13.81 -18.15
N GLU A 184 16.94 -14.55 -17.10
CA GLU A 184 18.11 -14.29 -16.26
C GLU A 184 19.40 -14.21 -17.11
N LYS A 185 20.31 -13.30 -16.74
CA LYS A 185 21.61 -13.12 -17.41
C LYS A 185 22.78 -13.36 -16.46
#